data_c8c89b9e7c05419e180b2b945d586939
#
_entry.id   c8c89b9e7c05419e180b2b945d586939
#
_cell.length_a   1.000
_cell.length_b   1.000
_cell.length_c   1.000
_cell.angle_alpha   90.00
_cell.angle_beta   90.00
_cell.angle_gamma   90.00
#
_symmetry.space_group_name_H-M   'P 1'
#
loop_
_entity.id
_entity.type
_entity.pdbx_description
1 polymer ?
#
loop_
_entity_poly.entity_id
_entity_poly.type
_entity_poly.pdbx_seq_one_letter_code
_entity_poly.pdbx_strand_id
1 'polypeptide(L)' 'MSNNTSMPLDADTMNAIVNALGALVFATVRQLPQERQAAFASDLARLAKNEEQQGQTATETILLDMHRAAVAAAS' A
#
# COMPACT_ATOMS: atom_id res chain seq x y z
N MET A 1 5.16 2.47 31.48
CA MET A 1 5.13 2.18 30.89
C MET A 1 4.98 2.28 29.76
N SER A 2 4.95 2.67 29.50
CA SER A 2 4.75 2.93 28.36
C SER A 2 4.75 1.97 27.33
N ASN A 3 5.31 1.01 27.36
CA ASN A 3 5.34 0.01 26.38
C ASN A 3 4.04 -0.61 26.07
N ASN A 4 3.04 -0.29 26.83
CA ASN A 4 1.72 -0.81 26.58
C ASN A 4 1.19 -0.41 25.25
N THR A 5 1.74 0.66 24.67
CA THR A 5 1.27 1.13 23.38
C THR A 5 2.11 0.60 22.24
N SER A 6 3.17 -0.13 22.52
CA SER A 6 4.01 -0.69 21.48
C SER A 6 3.35 -1.91 20.86
N MET A 7 3.36 -1.98 19.56
CA MET A 7 2.84 -3.14 18.84
C MET A 7 3.99 -4.10 18.54
N PRO A 8 3.81 -5.40 18.81
CA PRO A 8 4.83 -6.35 18.40
C PRO A 8 4.90 -6.43 16.87
N LEU A 9 6.08 -6.69 16.35
CA LEU A 9 6.27 -6.84 14.90
C LEU A 9 6.12 -8.30 14.51
N ASP A 10 4.95 -8.85 14.81
CA ASP A 10 4.63 -10.22 14.40
C ASP A 10 3.77 -10.19 13.13
N ALA A 11 3.40 -11.39 12.65
CA ALA A 11 2.65 -11.52 11.41
C ALA A 11 1.31 -10.80 11.47
N ASP A 12 0.62 -10.87 12.60
CA ASP A 12 -0.68 -10.20 12.73
C ASP A 12 -0.53 -8.69 12.64
N THR A 13 0.48 -8.14 13.30
CA THR A 13 0.73 -6.70 13.25
C THR A 13 1.13 -6.28 11.86
N MET A 14 2.00 -7.04 11.20
CA MET A 14 2.41 -6.70 9.83
C MET A 14 1.22 -6.76 8.88
N ASN A 15 0.35 -7.75 9.01
CA ASN A 15 -0.85 -7.83 8.20
C ASN A 15 -1.77 -6.64 8.45
N ALA A 16 -1.90 -6.22 9.70
CA ALA A 16 -2.73 -5.06 10.04
C ALA A 16 -2.18 -3.79 9.40
N ILE A 17 -0.86 -3.62 9.40
CA ILE A 17 -0.23 -2.45 8.78
C ILE A 17 -0.47 -2.45 7.27
N VAL A 18 -0.27 -3.58 6.61
CA VAL A 18 -0.49 -3.68 5.17
C VAL A 18 -1.95 -3.40 4.83
N ASN A 19 -2.88 -3.95 5.62
CA ASN A 19 -4.30 -3.69 5.42
C ASN A 19 -4.65 -2.21 5.60
N ALA A 20 -4.05 -1.58 6.61
CA ALA A 20 -4.29 -0.15 6.86
C ALA A 20 -3.74 0.71 5.73
N LEU A 21 -2.57 0.36 5.18
CA LEU A 21 -2.01 1.07 4.04
C LEU A 21 -2.91 0.93 2.83
N GLY A 22 -3.43 -0.27 2.58
CA GLY A 22 -4.38 -0.49 1.48
C GLY A 22 -5.65 0.34 1.65
N ALA A 23 -6.17 0.39 2.87
CA ALA A 23 -7.36 1.19 3.16
C ALA A 23 -7.10 2.68 2.92
N LEU A 24 -5.92 3.16 3.33
CA LEU A 24 -5.55 4.55 3.11
C LEU A 24 -5.46 4.86 1.62
N VAL A 25 -4.83 3.97 0.86
CA VAL A 25 -4.74 4.14 -0.60
C VAL A 25 -6.14 4.16 -1.21
N PHE A 26 -6.99 3.22 -0.82
CA PHE A 26 -8.35 3.13 -1.35
C PHE A 26 -9.10 4.46 -1.09
N ALA A 27 -9.05 4.93 0.14
CA ALA A 27 -9.74 6.18 0.51
C ALA A 27 -9.15 7.37 -0.25
N THR A 28 -7.84 7.41 -0.41
CA THR A 28 -7.17 8.51 -1.10
C THR A 28 -7.58 8.56 -2.57
N VAL A 29 -7.56 7.41 -3.24
CA VAL A 29 -7.91 7.35 -4.67
C VAL A 29 -9.35 7.79 -4.90
N ARG A 30 -10.25 7.41 -3.98
CA ARG A 30 -11.65 7.80 -4.10
C ARG A 30 -11.87 9.30 -4.01
N GLN A 31 -10.90 10.04 -3.45
CA GLN A 31 -10.98 11.49 -3.36
C GLN A 31 -10.39 12.20 -4.57
N LEU A 32 -9.73 11.47 -5.46
CA LEU A 32 -9.10 12.05 -6.64
C LEU A 32 -10.10 12.18 -7.79
N PRO A 33 -9.91 13.18 -8.66
CA PRO A 33 -10.65 13.22 -9.92
C PRO A 33 -10.43 11.92 -10.69
N GLN A 34 -11.45 11.50 -11.43
CA GLN A 34 -11.43 10.20 -12.10
C GLN A 34 -10.22 10.03 -13.00
N GLU A 35 -9.83 11.09 -13.70
CA GLU A 35 -8.69 11.01 -14.63
C GLU A 35 -7.36 10.84 -13.91
N ARG A 36 -7.32 11.05 -12.58
CA ARG A 36 -6.09 10.89 -11.81
C ARG A 36 -6.01 9.54 -11.12
N GLN A 37 -7.12 8.83 -11.03
CA GLN A 37 -7.17 7.59 -10.26
C GLN A 37 -6.31 6.50 -10.88
N ALA A 38 -6.40 6.33 -12.21
CA ALA A 38 -5.61 5.32 -12.91
C ALA A 38 -4.12 5.67 -12.86
N ALA A 39 -3.78 6.95 -12.95
CA ALA A 39 -2.39 7.38 -12.88
C ALA A 39 -1.80 7.09 -11.50
N PHE A 40 -2.58 7.28 -10.44
CA PHE A 40 -2.14 6.96 -9.08
C PHE A 40 -1.79 5.48 -8.98
N ALA A 41 -2.68 4.61 -9.49
CA ALA A 41 -2.45 3.17 -9.46
C ALA A 41 -1.20 2.80 -10.27
N SER A 42 -1.02 3.41 -11.43
CA SER A 42 0.15 3.14 -12.27
C SER A 42 1.45 3.54 -11.57
N ASP A 43 1.44 4.65 -10.84
CA ASP A 43 2.61 5.07 -10.10
C ASP A 43 3.02 4.05 -9.04
N LEU A 44 2.04 3.45 -8.35
CA LEU A 44 2.34 2.42 -7.36
C LEU A 44 2.96 1.19 -8.02
N ALA A 45 2.46 0.78 -9.19
CA ALA A 45 3.04 -0.34 -9.92
C ALA A 45 4.49 -0.05 -10.33
N ARG A 46 4.76 1.18 -10.78
CA ARG A 46 6.10 1.58 -11.17
C ARG A 46 7.05 1.58 -9.97
N LEU A 47 6.59 2.07 -8.83
CA LEU A 47 7.39 2.06 -7.61
C LEU A 47 7.69 0.64 -7.15
N ALA A 48 6.71 -0.27 -7.27
CA ALA A 48 6.92 -1.66 -6.95
C ALA A 48 8.00 -2.28 -7.85
N LYS A 49 7.96 -1.95 -9.14
CA LYS A 49 8.97 -2.47 -10.08
C LYS A 49 10.36 -1.96 -9.73
N ASN A 50 10.47 -0.70 -9.32
CA ASN A 50 11.76 -0.16 -8.90
C ASN A 50 12.32 -0.92 -7.70
N GLU A 51 11.45 -1.26 -6.73
CA GLU A 51 11.88 -2.01 -5.56
C GLU A 51 12.29 -3.43 -5.93
N GLU A 52 11.58 -4.05 -6.87
CA GLU A 52 11.94 -5.35 -7.37
C GLU A 52 13.36 -5.34 -7.95
N GLN A 53 13.68 -4.32 -8.75
CA GLN A 53 14.97 -4.22 -9.38
C GLN A 53 16.11 -4.00 -8.40
N GLN A 54 15.79 -3.48 -7.22
CA GLN A 54 16.77 -3.26 -6.16
C GLN A 54 16.82 -4.44 -5.17
N GLY A 55 16.07 -5.50 -5.43
CA GLY A 55 16.05 -6.67 -4.56
C GLY A 55 15.24 -6.48 -3.28
N GLN A 56 14.40 -5.44 -3.21
CA GLN A 56 13.61 -5.14 -2.02
C GLN A 56 12.25 -5.85 -2.10
N THR A 57 12.27 -7.17 -1.94
CA THR A 57 11.09 -8.01 -2.19
C THR A 57 9.92 -7.69 -1.26
N ALA A 58 10.20 -7.46 0.01
CA ALA A 58 9.12 -7.16 0.96
C ALA A 58 8.44 -5.84 0.62
N THR A 59 9.23 -4.82 0.29
CA THR A 59 8.68 -3.53 -0.09
C THR A 59 7.89 -3.63 -1.38
N GLU A 60 8.40 -4.37 -2.35
CA GLU A 60 7.70 -4.62 -3.60
C GLU A 60 6.34 -5.25 -3.34
N THR A 61 6.28 -6.27 -2.49
CA THR A 61 5.04 -6.98 -2.19
C THR A 61 4.00 -6.05 -1.58
N ILE A 62 4.42 -5.19 -0.65
CA ILE A 62 3.52 -4.25 0.00
C ILE A 62 3.01 -3.22 -1.02
N LEU A 63 3.89 -2.72 -1.89
CA LEU A 63 3.49 -1.76 -2.91
C LEU A 63 2.52 -2.38 -3.91
N LEU A 64 2.66 -3.68 -4.23
CA LEU A 64 1.70 -4.36 -5.10
C LEU A 64 0.34 -4.49 -4.44
N ASP A 65 0.29 -4.72 -3.13
CA ASP A 65 -0.98 -4.71 -2.41
C ASP A 65 -1.62 -3.33 -2.46
N MET A 66 -0.83 -2.27 -2.28
CA MET A 66 -1.33 -0.90 -2.38
C MET A 66 -1.83 -0.61 -3.79
N HIS A 67 -1.12 -1.10 -4.81
CA HIS A 67 -1.56 -0.97 -6.20
C HIS A 67 -2.92 -1.63 -6.42
N ARG A 68 -3.11 -2.83 -5.88
CA ARG A 68 -4.41 -3.52 -6.01
C ARG A 68 -5.54 -2.71 -5.37
N ALA A 69 -5.26 -2.11 -4.21
CA ALA A 69 -6.25 -1.27 -3.55
C ALA A 69 -6.59 -0.05 -4.41
N ALA A 70 -5.58 0.54 -5.06
CA ALA A 70 -5.80 1.70 -5.93
C ALA A 70 -6.63 1.32 -7.15
N VAL A 71 -6.35 0.16 -7.75
CA VAL A 71 -7.12 -0.34 -8.90
C VAL A 71 -8.58 -0.58 -8.50
N ALA A 72 -8.79 -1.20 -7.34
CA ALA A 72 -10.15 -1.46 -6.85
C ALA A 72 -10.91 -0.16 -6.62
N ALA A 73 -10.24 0.85 -6.08
CA ALA A 73 -10.88 2.15 -5.81
C ALA A 73 -11.24 2.87 -7.10
N ALA A 74 -10.47 2.66 -8.16
CA ALA A 74 -10.67 3.33 -9.45
C ALA A 74 -11.72 2.65 -10.32
N SER A 75 -12.21 1.51 -9.91
CA SER A 75 -13.17 0.71 -10.71
C SER A 75 -14.58 1.26 -10.67
#